data_c654f9e01e2cad48c23316243325c9f1
#
_entry.id   c654f9e01e2cad48c23316243325c9f1
#
_cell.length_a   1.000
_cell.length_b   1.000
_cell.length_c   1.000
_cell.angle_alpha   90.00
_cell.angle_beta   90.00
_cell.angle_gamma   90.00
#
_symmetry.space_group_name_H-M   'P 1'
#
loop_
_entity.id
_entity.type
_entity.pdbx_description
1 polymer ?
#
loop_
_entity_poly.entity_id
_entity_poly.type
_entity_poly.pdbx_seq_one_letter_code
_entity_poly.pdbx_strand_id
1 'polypeptide(L)'
;MSSLASIASSGLQAAQLRLDASAHNVANMNTPNFRRSVVSQAARAEQGGVDASVQRAPGTGVALEQEVVDQMSATYAFKASVQVLRTQERTLGSLLNVKA
;
A
#
# COMPACT_ATOMS: atom_id res chain seq x y z
N MET A 1 10.87 -18.41 5.32
CA MET A 1 10.59 -17.83 3.98
C MET A 1 9.13 -17.41 3.88
N SER A 2 8.88 -16.18 3.45
CA SER A 2 7.51 -15.69 3.29
C SER A 2 6.86 -16.29 2.05
N SER A 3 5.58 -16.65 2.18
CA SER A 3 4.81 -17.08 1.02
C SER A 3 4.48 -15.90 0.11
N LEU A 4 4.12 -16.18 -1.13
CA LEU A 4 3.65 -15.15 -2.05
C LEU A 4 2.43 -14.42 -1.49
N ALA A 5 1.52 -15.14 -0.82
CA ALA A 5 0.36 -14.53 -0.18
C ALA A 5 0.78 -13.54 0.92
N SER A 6 1.78 -13.89 1.72
CA SER A 6 2.29 -13.00 2.76
C SER A 6 2.93 -11.75 2.18
N ILE A 7 3.70 -11.90 1.10
CA ILE A 7 4.32 -10.77 0.40
C ILE A 7 3.26 -9.84 -0.18
N ALA A 8 2.25 -10.40 -0.86
CA ALA A 8 1.15 -9.61 -1.42
C ALA A 8 0.33 -8.94 -0.34
N SER A 9 0.10 -9.60 0.79
CA SER A 9 -0.61 -9.01 1.94
C SER A 9 0.14 -7.80 2.49
N SER A 10 1.47 -7.88 2.58
CA SER A 10 2.27 -6.73 3.04
C SER A 10 2.13 -5.55 2.08
N GLY A 11 2.06 -5.81 0.78
CA GLY A 11 1.80 -4.79 -0.23
C GLY A 11 0.43 -4.15 -0.10
N LEU A 12 -0.60 -4.96 0.18
CA LEU A 12 -1.95 -4.46 0.44
C LEU A 12 -1.99 -3.55 1.66
N GLN A 13 -1.34 -3.96 2.74
CA GLN A 13 -1.28 -3.16 3.96
C GLN A 13 -0.56 -1.83 3.73
N ALA A 14 0.55 -1.85 3.01
CA ALA A 14 1.29 -0.64 2.68
C ALA A 14 0.45 0.31 1.81
N ALA A 15 -0.25 -0.23 0.81
CA ALA A 15 -1.12 0.57 -0.05
C ALA A 15 -2.28 1.18 0.75
N GLN A 16 -2.89 0.41 1.66
CA GLN A 16 -3.95 0.89 2.51
C GLN A 16 -3.46 2.02 3.42
N LEU A 17 -2.28 1.88 3.98
CA LEU A 17 -1.69 2.91 4.83
C LEU A 17 -1.45 4.20 4.05
N ARG A 18 -1.00 4.09 2.80
CA ARG A 18 -0.82 5.25 1.93
C ARG A 18 -2.15 5.94 1.63
N LEU A 19 -3.19 5.17 1.36
CA LEU A 19 -4.52 5.73 1.12
C LEU A 19 -5.04 6.46 2.36
N ASP A 20 -4.90 5.84 3.52
CA ASP A 20 -5.35 6.43 4.79
C ASP A 20 -4.59 7.72 5.09
N ALA A 21 -3.27 7.72 4.90
CA ALA A 21 -2.45 8.90 5.13
C ALA A 21 -2.84 10.04 4.19
N SER A 22 -3.04 9.73 2.91
CA SER A 22 -3.43 10.75 1.92
C SER A 22 -4.83 11.29 2.20
N ALA A 23 -5.78 10.43 2.55
CA ALA A 23 -7.13 10.86 2.92
C ALA A 23 -7.10 11.79 4.14
N HIS A 24 -6.28 11.46 5.13
CA HIS A 24 -6.09 12.30 6.31
C HIS A 24 -5.51 13.67 5.94
N ASN A 25 -4.54 13.68 5.03
CA ASN A 25 -3.93 14.91 4.54
C ASN A 25 -4.98 15.81 3.86
N VAL A 26 -5.79 15.22 2.97
CA VAL A 26 -6.84 15.98 2.28
C VAL A 26 -7.87 16.53 3.27
N ALA A 27 -8.27 15.71 4.23
CA ALA A 27 -9.24 16.14 5.25
C ALA A 27 -8.73 17.32 6.07
N ASN A 28 -7.43 17.47 6.22
CA ASN A 28 -6.80 18.52 7.02
C ASN A 28 -6.11 19.61 6.20
N MET A 29 -6.36 19.66 4.87
CA MET A 29 -5.67 20.61 4.02
C MET A 29 -5.92 22.08 4.40
N ASN A 30 -7.05 22.36 5.05
CA ASN A 30 -7.39 23.70 5.52
C ASN A 30 -7.12 23.89 7.02
N THR A 31 -6.53 22.92 7.69
CA THR A 31 -6.20 23.01 9.10
C THR A 31 -4.90 23.80 9.26
N PRO A 32 -4.90 24.92 10.06
CA PRO A 32 -3.69 25.70 10.23
C PRO A 32 -2.54 24.90 10.79
N ASN A 33 -1.36 25.09 10.25
CA ASN A 33 -0.11 24.48 10.72
C ASN A 33 -0.10 22.94 10.62
N PHE A 34 -0.99 22.38 9.82
CA PHE A 34 -1.03 20.93 9.63
C PHE A 34 0.20 20.47 8.85
N ARG A 35 0.83 19.42 9.34
CA ARG A 35 1.95 18.74 8.67
C ARG A 35 1.44 17.44 8.11
N ARG A 36 1.59 17.23 6.80
CA ARG A 36 1.05 16.07 6.13
C ARG A 36 1.70 14.79 6.64
N SER A 37 0.92 13.71 6.66
CA SER A 37 1.43 12.38 6.93
C SER A 37 2.06 11.82 5.66
N VAL A 38 3.26 11.26 5.79
CA VAL A 38 4.01 10.66 4.68
C VAL A 38 4.29 9.22 5.05
N VAL A 39 4.03 8.30 4.13
CA VAL A 39 4.32 6.89 4.32
C VAL A 39 5.68 6.57 3.73
N SER A 40 6.55 6.01 4.57
CA SER A 40 7.85 5.52 4.16
C SER A 40 7.76 4.00 4.04
N GLN A 41 8.25 3.45 2.95
CA GLN A 41 8.22 2.02 2.68
C GLN A 41 9.64 1.51 2.52
N ALA A 42 9.89 0.33 3.06
CA ALA A 42 11.18 -0.33 2.94
C ALA A 42 10.97 -1.82 2.66
N ALA A 43 11.76 -2.35 1.75
CA ALA A 43 11.72 -3.79 1.49
C ALA A 43 12.26 -4.54 2.71
N ARG A 44 11.58 -5.63 3.07
CA ARG A 44 12.06 -6.51 4.13
C ARG A 44 13.28 -7.28 3.65
N ALA A 45 14.34 -7.28 4.46
CA ALA A 45 15.52 -8.07 4.16
C ALA A 45 15.19 -9.56 4.32
N GLU A 46 15.59 -10.37 3.36
CA GLU A 46 15.51 -11.85 3.40
C GLU A 46 14.12 -12.47 3.32
N GLN A 47 13.08 -11.77 3.76
CA GLN A 47 11.74 -12.36 3.85
C GLN A 47 10.85 -12.03 2.67
N GLY A 48 11.21 -10.99 1.90
CA GLY A 48 10.30 -10.43 0.91
C GLY A 48 9.17 -9.64 1.54
N GLY A 49 8.53 -8.81 0.73
CA GLY A 49 7.47 -7.93 1.20
C GLY A 49 7.99 -6.56 1.62
N VAL A 50 7.11 -5.78 2.19
CA VAL A 50 7.32 -4.36 2.47
C VAL A 50 6.90 -4.03 3.90
N ASP A 51 7.71 -3.26 4.59
CA ASP A 51 7.32 -2.60 5.83
C ASP A 51 7.02 -1.15 5.54
N ALA A 52 5.93 -0.64 6.09
CA ALA A 52 5.52 0.74 5.91
C ALA A 52 5.33 1.42 7.26
N SER A 53 5.72 2.68 7.34
CA SER A 53 5.56 3.49 8.54
C SER A 53 5.11 4.88 8.17
N VAL A 54 4.41 5.55 9.09
CA VAL A 54 3.91 6.91 8.88
C VAL A 54 4.82 7.89 9.60
N GLN A 55 5.20 8.96 8.90
CA GLN A 55 5.99 10.05 9.44
C GLN A 55 5.31 11.35 9.11
N ARG A 56 5.65 12.41 9.84
CA ARG A 56 5.17 13.74 9.54
C ARG A 56 6.18 14.47 8.67
N ALA A 57 5.67 15.20 7.66
CA ALA A 57 6.53 16.04 6.84
C ALA A 57 7.17 17.14 7.70
N PRO A 58 8.38 17.58 7.35
CA PRO A 58 9.06 18.64 8.12
C PRO A 58 8.39 20.01 8.00
N GLY A 59 7.70 20.27 6.88
CA GLY A 59 7.02 21.53 6.64
C GLY A 59 5.52 21.42 6.79
N THR A 60 4.83 22.56 6.83
CA THR A 60 3.37 22.61 6.88
C THR A 60 2.78 22.66 5.48
N GLY A 61 1.51 22.31 5.36
CA GLY A 61 0.75 22.42 4.13
C GLY A 61 0.52 21.10 3.44
N VAL A 62 -0.50 21.08 2.60
CA VAL A 62 -0.91 19.92 1.82
C VAL A 62 -1.14 20.39 0.39
N ALA A 63 -0.55 19.70 -0.58
CA ALA A 63 -0.76 19.96 -2.00
C ALA A 63 -1.77 18.93 -2.52
N LEU A 64 -2.96 19.38 -2.90
CA LEU A 64 -4.03 18.50 -3.33
C LEU A 64 -3.63 17.63 -4.51
N GLU A 65 -2.93 18.20 -5.50
CA GLU A 65 -2.49 17.43 -6.68
C GLU A 65 -1.57 16.29 -6.30
N GLN A 66 -0.68 16.49 -5.34
CA GLN A 66 0.20 15.44 -4.87
C GLN A 66 -0.58 14.34 -4.17
N GLU A 67 -1.56 14.72 -3.35
CA GLU A 67 -2.39 13.74 -2.64
C GLU A 67 -3.20 12.90 -3.62
N VAL A 68 -3.74 13.52 -4.67
CA VAL A 68 -4.49 12.80 -5.71
C VAL A 68 -3.59 11.78 -6.42
N VAL A 69 -2.38 12.18 -6.79
CA VAL A 69 -1.42 11.29 -7.43
C VAL A 69 -1.04 10.14 -6.48
N ASP A 70 -0.81 10.43 -5.21
CA ASP A 70 -0.49 9.42 -4.21
C ASP A 70 -1.63 8.42 -4.05
N GLN A 71 -2.87 8.90 -4.03
CA GLN A 71 -4.04 8.01 -3.93
C GLN A 71 -4.20 7.13 -5.16
N MET A 72 -4.00 7.68 -6.36
CA MET A 72 -4.03 6.91 -7.59
C MET A 72 -2.95 5.84 -7.61
N SER A 73 -1.74 6.20 -7.23
CA SER A 73 -0.62 5.27 -7.14
C SER A 73 -0.88 4.15 -6.13
N ALA A 74 -1.40 4.51 -4.95
CA ALA A 74 -1.71 3.54 -3.91
C ALA A 74 -2.84 2.60 -4.33
N THR A 75 -3.87 3.13 -4.99
CA THR A 75 -4.98 2.32 -5.51
C THR A 75 -4.48 1.32 -6.56
N TYR A 76 -3.59 1.77 -7.43
CA TYR A 76 -3.00 0.90 -8.44
C TYR A 76 -2.18 -0.23 -7.78
N ALA A 77 -1.36 0.12 -6.80
CA ALA A 77 -0.57 -0.87 -6.06
C ALA A 77 -1.46 -1.88 -5.32
N PHE A 78 -2.55 -1.41 -4.74
CA PHE A 78 -3.53 -2.27 -4.07
C PHE A 78 -4.12 -3.28 -5.05
N LYS A 79 -4.58 -2.80 -6.20
CA LYS A 79 -5.16 -3.67 -7.23
C LYS A 79 -4.14 -4.69 -7.76
N ALA A 80 -2.90 -4.27 -7.93
CA ALA A 80 -1.84 -5.17 -8.39
C ALA A 80 -1.61 -6.30 -7.37
N SER A 81 -1.59 -5.99 -6.08
CA SER A 81 -1.41 -6.99 -5.02
C SER A 81 -2.60 -7.95 -4.96
N VAL A 82 -3.82 -7.45 -5.13
CA VAL A 82 -5.01 -8.30 -5.20
C VAL A 82 -4.91 -9.25 -6.40
N GLN A 83 -4.44 -8.76 -7.54
CA GLN A 83 -4.29 -9.57 -8.74
C GLN A 83 -3.27 -10.70 -8.52
N VAL A 84 -2.19 -10.43 -7.81
CA VAL A 84 -1.20 -11.45 -7.45
C VAL A 84 -1.86 -12.56 -6.62
N LEU A 85 -2.66 -12.19 -5.62
CA LEU A 85 -3.36 -13.18 -4.80
C LEU A 85 -4.35 -14.01 -5.60
N ARG A 86 -5.10 -13.38 -6.50
CA ARG A 86 -6.04 -14.09 -7.38
C ARG A 86 -5.32 -15.07 -8.29
N THR A 87 -4.19 -14.66 -8.84
CA THR A 87 -3.40 -15.52 -9.72
C THR A 87 -2.88 -16.73 -8.94
N GLN A 88 -2.42 -16.51 -7.73
CA GLN A 88 -1.98 -17.61 -6.86
C GLN A 88 -3.11 -18.60 -6.59
N GLU A 89 -4.28 -18.10 -6.26
CA GLU A 89 -5.46 -18.95 -5.99
C GLU A 89 -5.84 -19.77 -7.22
N ARG A 90 -5.84 -19.18 -8.40
CA ARG A 90 -6.12 -19.89 -9.64
C ARG A 90 -5.11 -21.00 -9.91
N THR A 91 -3.84 -20.72 -9.67
CA THR A 91 -2.77 -21.68 -9.88
C THR A 91 -2.94 -22.88 -8.96
N LEU A 92 -3.21 -22.62 -7.68
CA LEU A 92 -3.45 -23.69 -6.72
C LEU A 92 -4.71 -24.50 -7.08
N GLY A 93 -5.78 -23.80 -7.47
CA GLY A 93 -7.01 -24.46 -7.89
C GLY A 93 -6.81 -25.35 -9.12
N SER A 94 -6.05 -24.89 -10.10
CA SER A 94 -5.69 -25.67 -11.28
C SER A 94 -4.92 -26.94 -10.92
N LEU A 95 -3.95 -26.82 -10.03
CA LEU A 95 -3.15 -27.96 -9.60
C LEU A 95 -4.01 -29.00 -8.87
N LEU A 96 -4.95 -28.53 -8.06
CA LEU A 96 -5.86 -29.44 -7.36
C LEU A 96 -6.81 -30.13 -8.33
N ASN A 97 -7.30 -29.44 -9.34
CA ASN A 97 -8.18 -30.02 -10.36
C ASN A 97 -7.49 -31.07 -11.19
N VAL A 98 -6.22 -30.90 -11.49
CA VAL A 98 -5.46 -31.90 -12.26
C VAL A 98 -5.39 -33.23 -11.53
N LYS A 99 -5.41 -33.22 -10.21
CA LYS A 99 -5.38 -34.43 -9.40
C LYS A 99 -6.72 -35.12 -9.26
N ALA A 100 -7.79 -34.41 -9.48
CA ALA A 100 -9.15 -34.97 -9.36
C ALA A 100 -9.56 -35.79 -10.63
#